data_5648da068ec374d5f835cb7e9864cf90
#
_entry.id   5648da068ec374d5f835cb7e9864cf90
#
_cell.length_a   1.000
_cell.length_b   1.000
_cell.length_c   1.000
_cell.angle_alpha   90.00
_cell.angle_beta   90.00
_cell.angle_gamma   90.00
#
_symmetry.space_group_name_H-M   'P 1'
#
loop_
_entity.id
_entity.type
_entity.pdbx_description
1 polymer ?
#
loop_
_entity_poly.entity_id
_entity_poly.type
_entity_poly.pdbx_seq_one_letter_code
_entity_poly.pdbx_strand_id
1 'polypeptide(L)'
;MSLLLEPSPEQIKTEKIYAEMGLSPEEFDMVVDIIGRLPNYTEIGLFSVMWSEHCSYKNSKPVLKKFPITGEKVLQGPGEGAGIVDIGDDQAVVFKIESHNHPSAIEPYQGAATGVGGIIRDVFSMGARPIALLNSLRFGELDNARTKYLFKEVVAGIAGYGNC
;
A
#
# COMPACT_ATOMS: atom_id res chain seq x y z
N MET A 1 8.94 25.02 -21.89
CA MET A 1 8.80 23.73 -21.18
C MET A 1 10.04 22.91 -21.55
N SER A 2 11.05 22.86 -20.70
CA SER A 2 12.24 22.03 -20.93
C SER A 2 11.78 20.57 -20.90
N LEU A 3 11.95 19.86 -22.01
CA LEU A 3 11.85 18.40 -22.02
C LEU A 3 12.92 17.89 -21.06
N LEU A 4 12.53 17.37 -19.91
CA LEU A 4 13.42 16.61 -19.04
C LEU A 4 13.87 15.41 -19.87
N LEU A 5 15.13 15.44 -20.33
CA LEU A 5 15.73 14.30 -20.99
C LEU A 5 15.85 13.17 -19.95
N GLU A 6 15.20 12.05 -20.22
CA GLU A 6 15.37 10.85 -19.40
C GLU A 6 16.83 10.38 -19.45
N PRO A 7 17.36 9.89 -18.32
CA PRO A 7 18.72 9.33 -18.30
C PRO A 7 18.83 8.11 -19.23
N SER A 8 19.97 7.98 -19.90
CA SER A 8 20.24 6.83 -20.74
C SER A 8 20.40 5.55 -19.90
N PRO A 9 20.24 4.36 -20.50
CA PRO A 9 20.47 3.09 -19.80
C PRO A 9 21.85 2.97 -19.17
N GLU A 10 22.87 3.51 -19.81
CA GLU A 10 24.24 3.57 -19.31
C GLU A 10 24.34 4.48 -18.08
N GLN A 11 23.70 5.64 -18.12
CA GLN A 11 23.64 6.56 -16.97
C GLN A 11 22.90 5.93 -15.78
N ILE A 12 21.78 5.25 -16.02
CA ILE A 12 21.04 4.54 -14.97
C ILE A 12 21.95 3.56 -14.23
N LYS A 13 22.80 2.83 -14.97
CA LYS A 13 23.77 1.89 -14.40
C LYS A 13 24.92 2.59 -13.69
N THR A 14 25.59 3.55 -14.34
CA THR A 14 26.82 4.16 -13.83
C THR A 14 26.58 5.11 -12.67
N GLU A 15 25.49 5.86 -12.70
CA GLU A 15 25.08 6.80 -11.66
C GLU A 15 24.20 6.14 -10.60
N LYS A 16 23.90 4.84 -10.75
CA LYS A 16 23.08 4.04 -9.84
C LYS A 16 21.68 4.62 -9.58
N ILE A 17 21.07 5.22 -10.60
CA ILE A 17 19.73 5.82 -10.51
C ILE A 17 18.69 4.79 -10.02
N TYR A 18 18.87 3.52 -10.36
CA TYR A 18 18.04 2.42 -9.86
C TYR A 18 18.02 2.33 -8.33
N ALA A 19 19.12 2.70 -7.65
CA ALA A 19 19.17 2.67 -6.19
C ALA A 19 18.36 3.80 -5.56
N GLU A 20 18.31 4.98 -6.19
CA GLU A 20 17.42 6.07 -5.76
C GLU A 20 15.94 5.70 -5.90
N MET A 21 15.63 4.81 -6.84
CA MET A 21 14.29 4.23 -7.02
C MET A 21 14.01 3.05 -6.08
N GLY A 22 14.97 2.64 -5.24
CA GLY A 22 14.79 1.60 -4.22
C GLY A 22 15.12 0.17 -4.66
N LEU A 23 15.81 -0.02 -5.79
CA LEU A 23 16.33 -1.32 -6.19
C LEU A 23 17.75 -1.52 -5.66
N SER A 24 18.06 -2.72 -5.19
CA SER A 24 19.44 -3.10 -4.85
C SER A 24 20.26 -3.37 -6.10
N PRO A 25 21.62 -3.39 -6.01
CA PRO A 25 22.46 -3.79 -7.14
C PRO A 25 22.11 -5.18 -7.69
N GLU A 26 21.83 -6.14 -6.82
CA GLU A 26 21.44 -7.50 -7.21
C GLU A 26 20.09 -7.52 -7.93
N GLU A 27 19.14 -6.70 -7.49
CA GLU A 27 17.84 -6.55 -8.16
C GLU A 27 18.02 -5.90 -9.54
N PHE A 28 18.90 -4.93 -9.67
CA PHE A 28 19.20 -4.33 -10.96
C PHE A 28 19.82 -5.35 -11.94
N ASP A 29 20.75 -6.17 -11.48
CA ASP A 29 21.34 -7.24 -12.29
C ASP A 29 20.28 -8.26 -12.72
N MET A 30 19.36 -8.63 -11.82
CA MET A 30 18.21 -9.47 -12.18
C MET A 30 17.31 -8.84 -13.26
N VAL A 31 17.08 -7.52 -13.21
CA VAL A 31 16.32 -6.81 -14.26
C VAL A 31 17.03 -6.92 -15.60
N VAL A 32 18.36 -6.71 -15.61
CA VAL A 32 19.18 -6.84 -16.83
C VAL A 32 19.08 -8.25 -17.41
N ASP A 33 19.16 -9.27 -16.57
CA ASP A 33 19.06 -10.66 -16.97
C ASP A 33 17.67 -11.01 -17.56
N ILE A 34 16.60 -10.51 -16.93
CA ILE A 34 15.21 -10.74 -17.38
C ILE A 34 14.96 -10.08 -18.73
N ILE A 35 15.43 -8.83 -18.92
CA ILE A 35 15.21 -8.07 -20.15
C ILE A 35 16.21 -8.47 -21.25
N GLY A 36 17.37 -9.00 -20.89
CA GLY A 36 18.49 -9.32 -21.80
C GLY A 36 19.27 -8.11 -22.30
N ARG A 37 19.10 -6.94 -21.69
CA ARG A 37 19.79 -5.68 -21.99
C ARG A 37 19.71 -4.71 -20.81
N LEU A 38 20.38 -3.58 -20.90
CA LEU A 38 20.17 -2.51 -19.91
C LEU A 38 18.74 -1.94 -20.03
N PRO A 39 18.03 -1.74 -18.90
CA PRO A 39 16.70 -1.14 -18.88
C PRO A 39 16.74 0.36 -19.17
N ASN A 40 15.71 0.89 -19.78
CA ASN A 40 15.49 2.33 -19.87
C ASN A 40 14.85 2.86 -18.56
N TYR A 41 14.65 4.20 -18.47
CA TYR A 41 14.17 4.86 -17.28
C TYR A 41 12.76 4.40 -16.86
N THR A 42 11.86 4.24 -17.82
CA THR A 42 10.51 3.75 -17.58
C THR A 42 10.50 2.30 -17.10
N GLU A 43 11.29 1.44 -17.73
CA GLU A 43 11.41 0.03 -17.36
C GLU A 43 11.93 -0.14 -15.94
N ILE A 44 13.00 0.58 -15.58
CA ILE A 44 13.52 0.51 -14.21
C ILE A 44 12.52 1.03 -13.18
N GLY A 45 11.74 2.07 -13.53
CA GLY A 45 10.65 2.56 -12.70
C GLY A 45 9.56 1.53 -12.47
N LEU A 46 9.16 0.78 -13.51
CA LEU A 46 8.18 -0.30 -13.39
C LEU A 46 8.68 -1.42 -12.46
N PHE A 47 9.91 -1.88 -12.64
CA PHE A 47 10.49 -2.89 -11.74
C PHE A 47 10.61 -2.39 -10.31
N SER A 48 11.04 -1.14 -10.11
CA SER A 48 11.12 -0.51 -8.80
C SER A 48 9.78 -0.54 -8.06
N VAL A 49 8.69 -0.17 -8.73
CA VAL A 49 7.36 -0.19 -8.13
C VAL A 49 6.88 -1.62 -7.87
N MET A 50 6.99 -2.51 -8.86
CA MET A 50 6.52 -3.90 -8.74
C MET A 50 7.28 -4.70 -7.69
N TRP A 51 8.58 -4.43 -7.50
CA TRP A 51 9.44 -5.08 -6.52
C TRP A 51 9.58 -4.29 -5.22
N SER A 52 8.82 -3.20 -5.06
CA SER A 52 8.79 -2.46 -3.81
C SER A 52 8.20 -3.27 -2.67
N GLU A 53 8.46 -2.87 -1.43
CA GLU A 53 7.82 -3.46 -0.25
C GLU A 53 6.29 -3.39 -0.34
N HIS A 54 5.76 -2.31 -0.91
CA HIS A 54 4.32 -2.11 -1.05
C HIS A 54 3.65 -3.16 -1.95
N CYS A 55 4.25 -3.47 -3.13
CA CYS A 55 3.65 -4.41 -4.07
C CYS A 55 4.05 -5.87 -3.83
N SER A 56 5.31 -6.13 -3.44
CA SER A 56 5.85 -7.48 -3.35
C SER A 56 6.01 -8.02 -1.94
N TYR A 57 5.91 -7.14 -0.92
CA TYR A 57 6.20 -7.50 0.48
C TYR A 57 7.61 -8.10 0.65
N LYS A 58 8.59 -7.62 -0.13
CA LYS A 58 9.90 -8.26 -0.26
C LYS A 58 10.64 -8.44 1.06
N ASN A 59 10.47 -7.52 2.00
CA ASN A 59 11.10 -7.56 3.32
C ASN A 59 10.15 -8.13 4.40
N SER A 60 8.86 -7.79 4.35
CA SER A 60 7.89 -8.20 5.38
C SER A 60 7.33 -9.61 5.18
N LYS A 61 7.35 -10.16 3.98
CA LYS A 61 6.82 -11.50 3.67
C LYS A 61 7.33 -12.62 4.59
N PRO A 62 8.63 -12.70 4.95
CA PRO A 62 9.12 -13.71 5.89
C PRO A 62 8.53 -13.55 7.30
N VAL A 63 8.22 -12.31 7.71
CA VAL A 63 7.60 -12.02 9.00
C VAL A 63 6.11 -12.32 8.97
N LEU A 64 5.41 -11.91 7.91
CA LEU A 64 3.99 -12.19 7.72
C LEU A 64 3.67 -13.70 7.74
N LYS A 65 4.55 -14.52 7.18
CA LYS A 65 4.42 -16.00 7.23
C LYS A 65 4.45 -16.60 8.64
N LYS A 66 4.86 -15.85 9.65
CA LYS A 66 4.89 -16.30 11.05
C LYS A 66 3.54 -16.10 11.75
N PHE A 67 2.64 -15.30 11.20
CA PHE A 67 1.31 -15.13 11.79
C PHE A 67 0.45 -16.38 11.54
N PRO A 68 -0.36 -16.78 12.54
CA PRO A 68 -1.35 -17.83 12.33
C PRO A 68 -2.41 -17.34 11.35
N ILE A 69 -2.63 -18.10 10.29
CA ILE A 69 -3.63 -17.79 9.24
C ILE A 69 -4.75 -18.82 9.18
N THR A 70 -4.68 -19.83 10.03
CA THR A 70 -5.67 -20.91 10.15
C THR A 70 -6.02 -21.12 11.62
N GLY A 71 -7.19 -21.62 11.87
CA GLY A 71 -7.69 -21.93 13.22
C GLY A 71 -9.15 -22.35 13.18
N GLU A 72 -9.64 -22.94 14.25
CA GLU A 72 -11.04 -23.44 14.34
C GLU A 72 -12.09 -22.37 13.99
N LYS A 73 -11.82 -21.11 14.34
CA LYS A 73 -12.72 -19.98 14.10
C LYS A 73 -12.43 -19.21 12.80
N VAL A 74 -11.40 -19.57 12.06
CA VAL A 74 -11.05 -18.88 10.80
C VAL A 74 -11.84 -19.50 9.67
N LEU A 75 -12.85 -18.77 9.17
CA LEU A 75 -13.66 -19.17 8.03
C LEU A 75 -13.01 -18.79 6.70
N GLN A 76 -12.33 -17.63 6.65
CA GLN A 76 -11.57 -17.17 5.50
C GLN A 76 -10.27 -16.54 5.95
N GLY A 77 -9.17 -17.14 5.55
CA GLY A 77 -7.81 -16.60 5.71
C GLY A 77 -7.36 -15.76 4.51
N PRO A 78 -6.03 -15.50 4.36
CA PRO A 78 -5.47 -14.76 3.24
C PRO A 78 -5.80 -15.40 1.88
N GLY A 79 -5.99 -14.56 0.86
CA GLY A 79 -6.29 -14.97 -0.53
C GLY A 79 -7.54 -14.31 -1.10
N GLU A 80 -8.37 -13.73 -0.26
CA GLU A 80 -9.56 -12.98 -0.61
C GLU A 80 -9.47 -11.52 -0.13
N GLY A 81 -10.48 -10.71 -0.44
CA GLY A 81 -10.51 -9.27 -0.13
C GLY A 81 -10.48 -8.97 1.36
N ALA A 82 -11.07 -9.82 2.20
CA ALA A 82 -11.15 -9.65 3.64
C ALA A 82 -11.05 -10.98 4.40
N GLY A 83 -10.71 -10.93 5.67
CA GLY A 83 -10.75 -12.06 6.57
C GLY A 83 -12.16 -12.28 7.14
N ILE A 84 -12.50 -13.54 7.46
CA ILE A 84 -13.77 -13.91 8.09
C ILE A 84 -13.49 -14.80 9.29
N VAL A 85 -14.07 -14.43 10.43
CA VAL A 85 -13.92 -15.17 11.69
C VAL A 85 -15.30 -15.48 12.26
N ASP A 86 -15.50 -16.74 12.64
CA ASP A 86 -16.68 -17.19 13.38
C ASP A 86 -16.68 -16.61 14.80
N ILE A 87 -17.78 -15.99 15.19
CA ILE A 87 -18.01 -15.43 16.53
C ILE A 87 -19.06 -16.20 17.33
N GLY A 88 -19.58 -17.33 16.80
CA GLY A 88 -20.64 -18.12 17.40
C GLY A 88 -22.04 -17.68 16.99
N ASP A 89 -23.04 -18.40 17.43
CA ASP A 89 -24.46 -18.13 17.16
C ASP A 89 -24.83 -17.97 15.68
N ASP A 90 -24.20 -18.77 14.80
CA ASP A 90 -24.28 -18.68 13.33
C ASP A 90 -23.93 -17.30 12.78
N GLN A 91 -23.04 -16.57 13.47
CA GLN A 91 -22.58 -15.26 13.07
C GLN A 91 -21.07 -15.26 12.76
N ALA A 92 -20.69 -14.43 11.84
CA ALA A 92 -19.29 -14.20 11.49
C ALA A 92 -18.97 -12.71 11.34
N VAL A 93 -17.74 -12.34 11.66
CA VAL A 93 -17.22 -11.00 11.42
C VAL A 93 -16.33 -11.01 10.20
N VAL A 94 -16.65 -10.16 9.23
CA VAL A 94 -15.81 -9.84 8.09
C VAL A 94 -15.02 -8.58 8.41
N PHE A 95 -13.70 -8.61 8.25
CA PHE A 95 -12.85 -7.48 8.58
C PHE A 95 -11.71 -7.32 7.59
N LYS A 96 -11.30 -6.07 7.41
CA LYS A 96 -10.14 -5.67 6.62
C LYS A 96 -9.34 -4.62 7.38
N ILE A 97 -8.03 -4.69 7.26
CA ILE A 97 -7.12 -3.64 7.71
C ILE A 97 -6.20 -3.23 6.56
N GLU A 98 -6.01 -1.93 6.39
CA GLU A 98 -5.15 -1.38 5.36
C GLU A 98 -4.46 -0.10 5.83
N SER A 99 -3.24 0.14 5.37
CA SER A 99 -2.51 1.37 5.57
C SER A 99 -2.59 2.23 4.31
N HIS A 100 -2.96 3.49 4.45
CA HIS A 100 -3.01 4.48 3.37
C HIS A 100 -2.14 5.71 3.66
N ASN A 101 -0.98 5.51 4.31
CA ASN A 101 -0.16 6.61 4.78
C ASN A 101 0.55 7.37 3.65
N HIS A 102 1.10 6.70 2.63
CA HIS A 102 1.80 7.37 1.52
C HIS A 102 0.87 8.26 0.69
N PRO A 103 -0.28 7.77 0.18
CA PRO A 103 -1.24 8.64 -0.50
C PRO A 103 -1.71 9.80 0.37
N SER A 104 -1.99 9.54 1.65
CA SER A 104 -2.46 10.58 2.58
C SER A 104 -1.37 11.59 2.96
N ALA A 105 -0.10 11.26 2.86
CA ALA A 105 1.00 12.21 3.08
C ALA A 105 1.13 13.22 1.93
N ILE A 106 0.67 12.87 0.72
CA ILE A 106 0.75 13.71 -0.49
C ILE A 106 -0.58 14.45 -0.69
N GLU A 107 -1.68 13.71 -0.80
CA GLU A 107 -3.05 14.20 -0.98
C GLU A 107 -3.93 13.69 0.17
N PRO A 108 -3.91 14.35 1.34
CA PRO A 108 -4.47 13.78 2.57
C PRO A 108 -5.97 13.50 2.50
N TYR A 109 -6.76 14.38 1.91
CA TYR A 109 -8.20 14.15 1.75
C TYR A 109 -8.48 12.95 0.83
N GLN A 110 -7.93 12.96 -0.38
CA GLN A 110 -8.17 11.91 -1.38
C GLN A 110 -7.55 10.58 -0.97
N GLY A 111 -6.35 10.61 -0.39
CA GLY A 111 -5.67 9.43 0.13
C GLY A 111 -6.47 8.74 1.23
N ALA A 112 -6.99 9.49 2.19
CA ALA A 112 -7.81 8.95 3.27
C ALA A 112 -9.19 8.48 2.79
N ALA A 113 -9.85 9.22 1.91
CA ALA A 113 -11.12 8.82 1.30
C ALA A 113 -10.99 7.51 0.51
N THR A 114 -9.91 7.37 -0.27
CA THR A 114 -9.63 6.14 -1.02
C THR A 114 -9.35 4.97 -0.08
N GLY A 115 -8.64 5.20 1.03
CA GLY A 115 -8.41 4.18 2.06
C GLY A 115 -9.71 3.63 2.64
N VAL A 116 -10.63 4.50 3.02
CA VAL A 116 -11.97 4.11 3.51
C VAL A 116 -12.74 3.37 2.43
N GLY A 117 -12.78 3.90 1.21
CA GLY A 117 -13.51 3.30 0.10
C GLY A 117 -13.00 1.91 -0.28
N GLY A 118 -11.68 1.73 -0.28
CA GLY A 118 -11.04 0.45 -0.61
C GLY A 118 -11.44 -0.66 0.36
N ILE A 119 -11.31 -0.42 1.68
CA ILE A 119 -11.64 -1.45 2.68
C ILE A 119 -13.14 -1.73 2.78
N ILE A 120 -13.99 -0.73 2.57
CA ILE A 120 -15.44 -0.92 2.51
C ILE A 120 -15.80 -1.84 1.34
N ARG A 121 -15.20 -1.62 0.17
CA ARG A 121 -15.41 -2.48 -1.01
C ARG A 121 -14.95 -3.92 -0.78
N ASP A 122 -13.84 -4.12 -0.10
CA ASP A 122 -13.36 -5.45 0.27
C ASP A 122 -14.38 -6.19 1.15
N VAL A 123 -14.96 -5.52 2.16
CA VAL A 123 -16.01 -6.09 2.98
C VAL A 123 -17.27 -6.42 2.18
N PHE A 124 -17.68 -5.53 1.27
CA PHE A 124 -18.80 -5.79 0.36
C PHE A 124 -18.55 -6.97 -0.59
N SER A 125 -17.32 -7.11 -1.09
CA SER A 125 -16.97 -8.22 -1.98
C SER A 125 -17.10 -9.60 -1.31
N MET A 126 -17.05 -9.63 0.04
CA MET A 126 -17.26 -10.83 0.84
C MET A 126 -18.75 -11.05 1.21
N GLY A 127 -19.65 -10.25 0.65
CA GLY A 127 -21.10 -10.36 0.91
C GLY A 127 -21.55 -9.77 2.24
N ALA A 128 -20.70 -9.04 2.95
CA ALA A 128 -21.01 -8.45 4.24
C ALA A 128 -21.27 -6.94 4.13
N ARG A 129 -22.11 -6.42 5.03
CA ARG A 129 -22.36 -4.98 5.16
C ARG A 129 -21.46 -4.39 6.23
N PRO A 130 -20.69 -3.31 5.95
CA PRO A 130 -19.90 -2.62 6.95
C PRO A 130 -20.77 -2.09 8.09
N ILE A 131 -20.32 -2.29 9.32
CA ILE A 131 -21.02 -1.85 10.55
C ILE A 131 -20.14 -0.93 11.41
N ALA A 132 -18.84 -0.95 11.21
CA ALA A 132 -17.91 -0.13 11.96
C ALA A 132 -16.67 0.22 11.11
N LEU A 133 -16.14 1.41 11.32
CA LEU A 133 -14.90 1.90 10.77
C LEU A 133 -13.98 2.31 11.91
N LEU A 134 -12.83 1.66 12.01
CA LEU A 134 -11.84 1.93 13.04
C LEU A 134 -10.61 2.58 12.39
N ASN A 135 -10.06 3.59 13.04
CA ASN A 135 -8.89 4.30 12.55
C ASN A 135 -7.80 4.37 13.60
N SER A 136 -6.58 4.04 13.24
CA SER A 136 -5.37 4.24 14.04
C SER A 136 -4.56 5.37 13.42
N LEU A 137 -4.99 6.61 13.64
CA LEU A 137 -4.37 7.79 13.07
C LEU A 137 -3.12 8.18 13.88
N ARG A 138 -2.00 8.42 13.18
CA ARG A 138 -0.73 8.79 13.78
C ARG A 138 -0.12 9.94 12.99
N PHE A 139 0.20 11.01 13.68
CA PHE A 139 0.77 12.23 13.13
C PHE A 139 1.94 12.70 14.01
N GLY A 140 2.70 13.68 13.54
CA GLY A 140 3.66 14.40 14.35
C GLY A 140 2.96 15.37 15.31
N GLU A 141 3.75 16.25 15.95
CA GLU A 141 3.26 17.24 16.90
C GLU A 141 2.29 18.23 16.24
N LEU A 142 1.19 18.51 16.92
CA LEU A 142 0.13 19.38 16.40
C LEU A 142 0.46 20.88 16.40
N ASP A 143 1.59 21.29 16.92
CA ASP A 143 2.12 22.66 16.80
C ASP A 143 2.66 22.95 15.40
N ASN A 144 3.05 21.94 14.65
CA ASN A 144 3.54 22.05 13.27
C ASN A 144 2.38 22.30 12.29
N ALA A 145 2.52 23.32 11.45
CA ALA A 145 1.49 23.69 10.45
C ALA A 145 1.20 22.58 9.44
N ARG A 146 2.23 21.84 8.98
CA ARG A 146 2.04 20.71 8.06
C ARG A 146 1.27 19.57 8.73
N THR A 147 1.57 19.25 9.98
CA THR A 147 0.85 18.24 10.75
C THR A 147 -0.63 18.61 10.93
N LYS A 148 -0.92 19.87 11.26
CA LYS A 148 -2.31 20.36 11.35
C LYS A 148 -3.07 20.21 10.05
N TYR A 149 -2.43 20.56 8.93
CA TYR A 149 -3.01 20.43 7.60
C TYR A 149 -3.32 18.95 7.29
N LEU A 150 -2.33 18.06 7.46
CA LEU A 150 -2.51 16.62 7.21
C LEU A 150 -3.61 16.03 8.08
N PHE A 151 -3.63 16.33 9.37
CA PHE A 151 -4.65 15.86 10.30
C PHE A 151 -6.06 16.31 9.87
N LYS A 152 -6.23 17.60 9.60
CA LYS A 152 -7.52 18.15 9.16
C LYS A 152 -8.03 17.47 7.90
N GLU A 153 -7.20 17.37 6.87
CA GLU A 153 -7.62 16.84 5.58
C GLU A 153 -7.82 15.32 5.60
N VAL A 154 -7.02 14.57 6.36
CA VAL A 154 -7.22 13.12 6.55
C VAL A 154 -8.57 12.86 7.23
N VAL A 155 -8.86 13.58 8.33
CA VAL A 155 -10.15 13.42 9.02
C VAL A 155 -11.31 13.81 8.12
N ALA A 156 -11.17 14.88 7.34
CA ALA A 156 -12.19 15.30 6.37
C ALA A 156 -12.39 14.25 5.27
N GLY A 157 -11.33 13.63 4.76
CA GLY A 157 -11.41 12.56 3.76
C GLY A 157 -12.10 11.31 4.27
N ILE A 158 -11.77 10.87 5.50
CA ILE A 158 -12.45 9.76 6.18
C ILE A 158 -13.95 10.06 6.33
N ALA A 159 -14.29 11.26 6.84
CA ALA A 159 -15.68 11.67 7.04
C ALA A 159 -16.44 11.81 5.71
N GLY A 160 -15.80 12.39 4.69
CA GLY A 160 -16.40 12.61 3.38
C GLY A 160 -16.83 11.31 2.71
N TYR A 161 -15.99 10.28 2.72
CA TYR A 161 -16.36 8.97 2.16
C TYR A 161 -17.21 8.13 3.12
N GLY A 162 -16.91 8.17 4.41
CA GLY A 162 -17.63 7.38 5.41
C GLY A 162 -19.11 7.78 5.60
N ASN A 163 -19.51 8.94 5.11
CA ASN A 163 -20.89 9.44 5.14
C ASN A 163 -21.63 9.29 3.81
N CYS A 164 -21.02 8.68 2.82
CA CYS A 164 -21.71 8.31 1.59
C CYS A 164 -22.42 6.97 1.74
#